data_00c44229f119173f93c794816bfa8d82
#
_entry.id   00c44229f119173f93c794816bfa8d82
#
_cell.length_a   1.000
_cell.length_b   1.000
_cell.length_c   1.000
_cell.angle_alpha   90.00
_cell.angle_beta   90.00
_cell.angle_gamma   90.00
#
_symmetry.space_group_name_H-M   'P 1'
#
loop_
_entity.id
_entity.type
_entity.pdbx_description
1 polymer ?
#
loop_
_entity_poly.entity_id
_entity_poly.type
_entity_poly.pdbx_seq_one_letter_code
_entity_poly.pdbx_strand_id
1 'polypeptide(L)'
;AMTVAPFLRHGPEGAALPLVLDSPHSGEHYPDDFDHVPPRAMVRRAEDTHVARLYRGATRVGATLIEATFPRAYIDANRSLVDLDPSMLADDWPDAVTPSRKTEQGIGLVWRIARGGTPLYNRKLSAAEVQRRIDRWYLPYHAALATEIDTLHRAFGAVWHINCHSM
;
A
#
# COMPACT_ATOMS: atom_id res chain seq x y z
N ALA A 1 12.97 -9.42 -17.56
CA ALA A 1 13.03 -8.75 -16.27
C ALA A 1 12.22 -9.55 -15.25
N MET A 2 12.80 -9.88 -14.10
CA MET A 2 12.05 -10.52 -13.00
C MET A 2 10.96 -9.55 -12.52
N THR A 3 9.72 -10.01 -12.54
CA THR A 3 8.59 -9.21 -12.09
C THR A 3 8.57 -9.18 -10.56
N VAL A 4 8.66 -8.00 -9.95
CA VAL A 4 8.60 -7.85 -8.49
C VAL A 4 7.20 -8.20 -8.01
N ALA A 5 7.13 -9.00 -6.93
CA ALA A 5 5.85 -9.33 -6.29
C ALA A 5 5.27 -8.09 -5.58
N PRO A 6 3.94 -7.90 -5.59
CA PRO A 6 3.32 -6.73 -4.94
C PRO A 6 3.41 -6.75 -3.41
N PHE A 7 3.63 -7.89 -2.83
CA PHE A 7 3.79 -8.05 -1.38
C PHE A 7 4.78 -9.16 -1.06
N LEU A 8 5.29 -9.14 0.17
CA LEU A 8 6.03 -10.25 0.76
C LEU A 8 5.24 -10.77 1.96
N ARG A 9 5.17 -12.10 2.09
CA ARG A 9 4.58 -12.78 3.24
C ARG A 9 5.68 -13.45 4.06
N HIS A 10 5.68 -13.15 5.35
CA HIS A 10 6.54 -13.79 6.34
C HIS A 10 5.65 -14.59 7.29
N GLY A 11 5.66 -15.92 7.17
CA GLY A 11 4.90 -16.83 8.01
C GLY A 11 5.52 -17.04 9.37
N PRO A 12 4.79 -17.68 10.31
CA PRO A 12 5.30 -18.00 11.63
C PRO A 12 6.46 -19.01 11.56
N GLU A 13 7.48 -18.79 12.38
CA GLU A 13 8.65 -19.69 12.47
C GLU A 13 8.38 -20.95 13.32
N GLY A 14 7.21 -21.06 13.91
CA GLY A 14 6.75 -22.19 14.72
C GLY A 14 5.24 -22.28 14.74
N ALA A 15 4.65 -22.59 15.88
CA ALA A 15 3.21 -22.64 16.04
C ALA A 15 2.58 -21.27 15.73
N ALA A 16 1.59 -21.28 14.84
CA ALA A 16 0.89 -20.05 14.47
C ALA A 16 0.02 -19.53 15.61
N LEU A 17 -0.01 -18.21 15.79
CA LEU A 17 -0.97 -17.48 16.60
C LEU A 17 -2.02 -16.85 15.69
N PRO A 18 -3.24 -16.55 16.19
CA PRO A 18 -4.24 -15.81 15.43
C PRO A 18 -3.90 -14.32 15.35
N LEU A 19 -2.73 -14.01 14.82
CA LEU A 19 -2.17 -12.67 14.76
C LEU A 19 -1.57 -12.40 13.40
N VAL A 20 -2.12 -11.40 12.71
CA VAL A 20 -1.63 -10.87 11.42
C VAL A 20 -1.17 -9.43 11.61
N LEU A 21 0.04 -9.15 11.18
CA LEU A 21 0.54 -7.79 11.02
C LEU A 21 0.64 -7.46 9.53
N ASP A 22 0.37 -6.21 9.17
CA ASP A 22 0.71 -5.72 7.84
C ASP A 22 1.45 -4.39 7.90
N SER A 23 2.35 -4.20 6.93
CA SER A 23 3.11 -2.97 6.74
C SER A 23 2.84 -2.43 5.33
N PRO A 24 1.85 -1.54 5.17
CA PRO A 24 1.43 -1.07 3.84
C PRO A 24 2.34 0.01 3.26
N HIS A 25 3.22 0.61 4.05
CA HIS A 25 3.95 1.83 3.68
C HIS A 25 5.47 1.70 3.72
N SER A 26 6.01 0.48 3.86
CA SER A 26 7.46 0.25 3.90
C SER A 26 8.06 -0.13 2.54
N GLY A 27 7.26 -0.16 1.47
CA GLY A 27 7.71 -0.58 0.15
C GLY A 27 8.69 0.41 -0.49
N GLU A 28 9.78 -0.13 -1.03
CA GLU A 28 10.87 0.64 -1.64
C GLU A 28 11.05 0.35 -3.14
N HIS A 29 10.22 -0.54 -3.72
CA HIS A 29 10.22 -0.79 -5.15
C HIS A 29 9.41 0.28 -5.87
N TYR A 30 10.10 1.15 -6.58
CA TYR A 30 9.51 2.21 -7.41
C TYR A 30 9.29 1.68 -8.82
N PRO A 31 8.04 1.42 -9.25
CA PRO A 31 7.77 0.99 -10.61
C PRO A 31 8.23 2.01 -11.64
N ASP A 32 8.72 1.54 -12.80
CA ASP A 32 9.25 2.40 -13.86
C ASP A 32 8.18 3.39 -14.39
N ASP A 33 6.91 2.98 -14.34
CA ASP A 33 5.76 3.82 -14.75
C ASP A 33 5.28 4.79 -13.68
N PHE A 34 5.99 4.91 -12.55
CA PHE A 34 5.66 5.94 -11.56
C PHE A 34 5.82 7.36 -12.12
N ASP A 35 6.88 7.59 -12.87
CA ASP A 35 7.12 8.83 -13.61
C ASP A 35 6.88 10.09 -12.77
N HIS A 36 7.38 10.09 -11.55
CA HIS A 36 7.26 11.21 -10.62
C HIS A 36 8.30 12.30 -10.90
N VAL A 37 7.90 13.57 -10.81
CA VAL A 37 8.77 14.74 -11.08
C VAL A 37 9.80 15.00 -9.97
N PRO A 38 9.44 14.96 -8.68
CA PRO A 38 10.42 15.24 -7.63
C PRO A 38 11.52 14.16 -7.56
N PRO A 39 12.72 14.49 -7.08
CA PRO A 39 13.75 13.50 -6.83
C PRO A 39 13.23 12.36 -5.93
N ARG A 40 13.64 11.12 -6.21
CA ARG A 40 13.24 9.93 -5.44
C ARG A 40 13.43 10.12 -3.92
N ALA A 41 14.52 10.75 -3.51
CA ALA A 41 14.79 11.03 -2.09
C ALA A 41 13.68 11.87 -1.42
N MET A 42 13.03 12.76 -2.16
CA MET A 42 11.89 13.53 -1.66
C MET A 42 10.64 12.67 -1.56
N VAL A 43 10.36 11.84 -2.56
CA VAL A 43 9.20 10.93 -2.55
C VAL A 43 9.33 9.91 -1.43
N ARG A 44 10.53 9.39 -1.17
CA ARG A 44 10.83 8.46 -0.09
C ARG A 44 10.51 8.98 1.31
N ARG A 45 10.42 10.29 1.51
CA ARG A 45 10.00 10.88 2.80
C ARG A 45 8.55 10.53 3.19
N ALA A 46 7.77 9.98 2.28
CA ALA A 46 6.44 9.45 2.55
C ALA A 46 6.44 8.03 3.12
N GLU A 47 7.56 7.29 2.98
CA GLU A 47 7.67 5.91 3.43
C GLU A 47 7.74 5.82 4.97
N ASP A 48 7.12 4.76 5.50
CA ASP A 48 7.33 4.32 6.88
C ASP A 48 8.60 3.46 6.90
N THR A 49 9.74 4.14 6.81
CA THR A 49 11.06 3.52 6.64
C THR A 49 11.34 2.54 7.78
N HIS A 50 11.78 1.33 7.43
CA HIS A 50 12.16 0.24 8.36
C HIS A 50 11.01 -0.39 9.16
N VAL A 51 9.77 0.05 9.06
CA VAL A 51 8.64 -0.50 9.84
C VAL A 51 8.49 -2.00 9.59
N ALA A 52 8.42 -2.46 8.34
CA ALA A 52 8.35 -3.89 8.04
C ALA A 52 9.53 -4.66 8.65
N ARG A 53 10.75 -4.14 8.54
CA ARG A 53 11.95 -4.75 9.11
C ARG A 53 11.89 -4.88 10.63
N LEU A 54 11.36 -3.89 11.33
CA LEU A 54 11.17 -3.92 12.78
C LEU A 54 10.18 -5.01 13.20
N TYR A 55 9.10 -5.17 12.43
CA TYR A 55 8.03 -6.12 12.77
C TYR A 55 8.27 -7.55 12.25
N ARG A 56 9.28 -7.80 11.40
CA ARG A 56 9.62 -9.17 10.96
C ARG A 56 9.90 -10.12 12.12
N GLY A 57 10.42 -9.60 13.23
CA GLY A 57 10.64 -10.39 14.45
C GLY A 57 9.38 -10.99 15.08
N ALA A 58 8.19 -10.48 14.73
CA ALA A 58 6.92 -11.02 15.22
C ALA A 58 6.65 -12.47 14.73
N THR A 59 7.27 -12.90 13.63
CA THR A 59 7.16 -14.27 13.12
C THR A 59 7.73 -15.31 14.10
N ARG A 60 8.70 -14.90 14.92
CA ARG A 60 9.29 -15.77 15.97
C ARG A 60 8.32 -16.11 17.08
N VAL A 61 7.33 -15.26 17.34
CA VAL A 61 6.30 -15.51 18.34
C VAL A 61 5.01 -16.08 17.73
N GLY A 62 5.01 -16.41 16.43
CA GLY A 62 3.90 -17.07 15.78
C GLY A 62 2.99 -16.15 14.93
N ALA A 63 3.30 -14.86 14.80
CA ALA A 63 2.57 -13.96 13.94
C ALA A 63 2.91 -14.14 12.46
N THR A 64 2.00 -13.76 11.58
CA THR A 64 2.24 -13.57 10.14
C THR A 64 2.38 -12.09 9.84
N LEU A 65 3.34 -11.72 9.00
CA LEU A 65 3.54 -10.36 8.49
C LEU A 65 3.35 -10.33 6.98
N ILE A 66 2.51 -9.41 6.52
CA ILE A 66 2.36 -9.03 5.10
C ILE A 66 2.94 -7.63 4.92
N GLU A 67 3.90 -7.46 4.01
CA GLU A 67 4.46 -6.15 3.69
C GLU A 67 4.26 -5.80 2.22
N ALA A 68 3.85 -4.56 1.93
CA ALA A 68 3.81 -4.03 0.58
C ALA A 68 5.24 -3.80 0.06
N THR A 69 5.48 -4.08 -1.23
CA THR A 69 6.77 -3.82 -1.87
C THR A 69 6.82 -2.47 -2.58
N PHE A 70 5.66 -1.90 -2.89
CA PHE A 70 5.49 -0.65 -3.62
C PHE A 70 5.34 0.57 -2.69
N PRO A 71 5.74 1.77 -3.12
CA PRO A 71 5.65 2.95 -2.29
C PRO A 71 4.22 3.49 -2.21
N ARG A 72 3.84 3.96 -1.02
CA ARG A 72 2.49 4.52 -0.79
C ARG A 72 2.16 5.73 -1.66
N ALA A 73 3.15 6.48 -2.08
CA ALA A 73 2.92 7.64 -2.95
C ALA A 73 2.49 7.24 -4.38
N TYR A 74 2.85 6.03 -4.82
CA TYR A 74 2.44 5.46 -6.10
C TYR A 74 1.00 4.95 -6.06
N ILE A 75 0.67 4.14 -5.06
CA ILE A 75 -0.69 3.76 -4.67
C ILE A 75 -0.69 3.43 -3.17
N ASP A 76 -1.62 3.99 -2.42
CA ASP A 76 -1.65 3.82 -0.97
C ASP A 76 -2.57 2.65 -0.57
N ALA A 77 -1.95 1.53 -0.18
CA ALA A 77 -2.68 0.34 0.28
C ALA A 77 -3.51 0.57 1.56
N ASN A 78 -3.27 1.68 2.26
CA ASN A 78 -4.04 2.09 3.45
C ASN A 78 -5.07 3.19 3.16
N ARG A 79 -5.60 3.20 1.94
CA ARG A 79 -6.71 4.08 1.50
C ARG A 79 -7.78 3.23 0.82
N SER A 80 -9.02 3.72 0.86
CA SER A 80 -10.12 3.09 0.13
C SER A 80 -9.98 3.30 -1.39
N LEU A 81 -10.49 2.36 -2.19
CA LEU A 81 -10.54 2.50 -3.65
C LEU A 81 -11.37 3.70 -4.11
N VAL A 82 -12.37 4.13 -3.31
CA VAL A 82 -13.19 5.30 -3.62
C VAL A 82 -12.53 6.63 -3.23
N ASP A 83 -11.38 6.57 -2.56
CA ASP A 83 -10.65 7.74 -2.05
C ASP A 83 -9.68 8.31 -3.11
N LEU A 84 -10.21 8.55 -4.30
CA LEU A 84 -9.50 9.04 -5.47
C LEU A 84 -9.92 10.47 -5.80
N ASP A 85 -8.94 11.31 -6.17
CA ASP A 85 -9.18 12.66 -6.68
C ASP A 85 -9.40 12.62 -8.20
N PRO A 86 -10.64 12.76 -8.70
CA PRO A 86 -10.88 12.72 -10.14
C PRO A 86 -10.24 13.89 -10.89
N SER A 87 -9.93 15.00 -10.21
CA SER A 87 -9.30 16.16 -10.83
C SER A 87 -7.88 15.91 -11.34
N MET A 88 -7.21 14.87 -10.80
CA MET A 88 -5.88 14.47 -11.26
C MET A 88 -5.88 13.56 -12.49
N LEU A 89 -7.06 13.15 -12.97
CA LEU A 89 -7.22 12.27 -14.12
C LEU A 89 -7.39 13.05 -15.42
N ALA A 90 -6.87 12.48 -16.51
CA ALA A 90 -7.00 13.01 -17.86
C ALA A 90 -8.36 12.68 -18.50
N ASP A 91 -8.99 11.61 -18.02
CA ASP A 91 -10.23 11.01 -18.51
C ASP A 91 -11.16 10.63 -17.34
N ASP A 92 -12.39 10.27 -17.66
CA ASP A 92 -13.39 9.93 -16.63
C ASP A 92 -13.03 8.64 -15.90
N TRP A 93 -13.24 8.66 -14.59
CA TRP A 93 -13.16 7.44 -13.77
C TRP A 93 -14.50 6.70 -13.84
N PRO A 94 -14.49 5.38 -14.14
CA PRO A 94 -15.73 4.66 -14.41
C PRO A 94 -16.60 4.42 -13.16
N ASP A 95 -16.00 4.44 -11.98
CA ASP A 95 -16.68 4.13 -10.73
C ASP A 95 -16.94 5.38 -9.89
N ALA A 96 -17.87 5.26 -8.93
CA ALA A 96 -18.11 6.34 -7.97
C ALA A 96 -16.87 6.57 -7.08
N VAL A 97 -16.56 7.84 -6.81
CA VAL A 97 -15.51 8.24 -5.87
C VAL A 97 -16.13 8.99 -4.70
N THR A 98 -15.49 8.86 -3.54
CA THR A 98 -15.85 9.58 -2.32
C THR A 98 -14.55 10.13 -1.70
N PRO A 99 -14.07 11.27 -2.21
CA PRO A 99 -12.83 11.87 -1.72
C PRO A 99 -12.91 12.17 -0.22
N SER A 100 -11.93 11.70 0.53
CA SER A 100 -11.77 12.01 1.95
C SER A 100 -10.96 13.29 2.13
N ARG A 101 -10.86 13.75 3.38
CA ARG A 101 -9.95 14.84 3.75
C ARG A 101 -8.50 14.55 3.32
N LYS A 102 -8.08 13.28 3.30
CA LYS A 102 -6.73 12.91 2.83
C LYS A 102 -6.57 13.12 1.33
N THR A 103 -7.60 12.79 0.55
CA THR A 103 -7.64 13.09 -0.89
C THR A 103 -7.57 14.59 -1.14
N GLU A 104 -8.34 15.39 -0.41
CA GLU A 104 -8.30 16.87 -0.50
C GLU A 104 -6.90 17.41 -0.19
N GLN A 105 -6.19 16.82 0.76
CA GLN A 105 -4.81 17.11 1.11
C GLN A 105 -3.78 16.60 0.08
N GLY A 106 -4.22 15.91 -0.98
CA GLY A 106 -3.35 15.37 -2.03
C GLY A 106 -2.68 14.05 -1.69
N ILE A 107 -3.16 13.33 -0.67
CA ILE A 107 -2.61 12.07 -0.15
C ILE A 107 -3.68 10.98 -0.03
N GLY A 108 -4.57 10.88 -1.02
CA GLY A 108 -5.58 9.84 -1.13
C GLY A 108 -5.02 8.51 -1.64
N LEU A 109 -5.82 7.76 -2.40
CA LEU A 109 -5.45 6.46 -2.96
C LEU A 109 -4.19 6.58 -3.85
N VAL A 110 -4.15 7.57 -4.71
CA VAL A 110 -2.98 7.96 -5.49
C VAL A 110 -2.57 9.36 -5.04
N TRP A 111 -1.33 9.51 -4.60
CA TRP A 111 -0.87 10.79 -4.09
C TRP A 111 -0.65 11.78 -5.22
N ARG A 112 -1.10 13.01 -5.03
CA ARG A 112 -0.92 14.13 -5.95
C ARG A 112 0.29 14.99 -5.59
N ILE A 113 0.65 15.03 -4.29
CA ILE A 113 1.76 15.82 -3.77
C ILE A 113 2.70 14.95 -2.92
N ALA A 114 3.98 15.27 -2.95
CA ALA A 114 4.97 14.76 -2.00
C ALA A 114 4.88 15.51 -0.65
N ARG A 115 5.51 14.98 0.39
CA ARG A 115 5.63 15.70 1.66
C ARG A 115 6.26 17.08 1.44
N GLY A 116 5.64 18.12 2.00
CA GLY A 116 6.05 19.52 1.77
C GLY A 116 5.29 20.21 0.64
N GLY A 117 4.31 19.55 0.03
CA GLY A 117 3.39 20.15 -0.94
C GLY A 117 3.91 20.21 -2.39
N THR A 118 5.05 19.60 -2.68
CA THR A 118 5.58 19.53 -4.05
C THR A 118 4.74 18.59 -4.91
N PRO A 119 4.22 19.02 -6.09
CA PRO A 119 3.48 18.16 -6.98
C PRO A 119 4.29 16.93 -7.41
N LEU A 120 3.66 15.75 -7.37
CA LEU A 120 4.28 14.50 -7.83
C LEU A 120 4.33 14.41 -9.35
N TYR A 121 3.35 15.00 -10.04
CA TYR A 121 3.23 14.94 -11.49
C TYR A 121 3.10 16.34 -12.10
N ASN A 122 3.66 16.51 -13.29
CA ASN A 122 3.44 17.68 -14.16
C ASN A 122 2.43 17.39 -15.27
N ARG A 123 1.69 16.29 -15.15
CA ARG A 123 0.66 15.80 -16.07
C ARG A 123 -0.52 15.22 -15.29
N LYS A 124 -1.62 15.00 -15.97
CA LYS A 124 -2.71 14.18 -15.46
C LYS A 124 -2.43 12.70 -15.75
N LEU A 125 -2.87 11.84 -14.87
CA LEU A 125 -2.81 10.38 -15.05
C LEU A 125 -4.03 9.92 -15.85
N SER A 126 -3.89 8.88 -16.67
CA SER A 126 -5.07 8.27 -17.28
C SER A 126 -5.79 7.37 -16.26
N ALA A 127 -7.10 7.18 -16.44
CA ALA A 127 -7.87 6.21 -15.64
C ALA A 127 -7.28 4.79 -15.78
N ALA A 128 -6.81 4.43 -16.98
CA ALA A 128 -6.15 3.16 -17.26
C ALA A 128 -4.84 2.98 -16.47
N GLU A 129 -4.04 4.04 -16.27
CA GLU A 129 -2.85 3.98 -15.41
C GLU A 129 -3.22 3.67 -13.96
N VAL A 130 -4.21 4.37 -13.43
CA VAL A 130 -4.66 4.15 -12.04
C VAL A 130 -5.24 2.75 -11.89
N GLN A 131 -6.03 2.26 -12.85
CA GLN A 131 -6.58 0.90 -12.82
C GLN A 131 -5.46 -0.15 -12.83
N ARG A 132 -4.40 0.01 -13.63
CA ARG A 132 -3.24 -0.89 -13.62
C ARG A 132 -2.53 -0.93 -12.26
N ARG A 133 -2.42 0.22 -11.57
CA ARG A 133 -1.85 0.29 -10.22
C ARG A 133 -2.70 -0.48 -9.22
N ILE A 134 -4.03 -0.34 -9.31
CA ILE A 134 -4.99 -1.08 -8.48
C ILE A 134 -4.84 -2.59 -8.73
N ASP A 135 -4.93 -3.02 -9.98
CA ASP A 135 -4.93 -4.44 -10.34
C ASP A 135 -3.60 -5.13 -10.04
N ARG A 136 -2.49 -4.42 -10.27
CA ARG A 136 -1.14 -4.99 -10.14
C ARG A 136 -0.62 -5.00 -8.70
N TRP A 137 -1.00 -4.01 -7.88
CA TRP A 137 -0.38 -3.77 -6.58
C TRP A 137 -1.37 -3.80 -5.43
N TYR A 138 -2.42 -3.00 -5.51
CA TYR A 138 -3.40 -2.84 -4.43
C TYR A 138 -4.22 -4.10 -4.18
N LEU A 139 -4.88 -4.63 -5.20
CA LEU A 139 -5.75 -5.80 -5.05
C LEU A 139 -4.99 -7.06 -4.60
N PRO A 140 -3.82 -7.41 -5.16
CA PRO A 140 -3.07 -8.57 -4.68
C PRO A 140 -2.62 -8.43 -3.22
N TYR A 141 -2.22 -7.24 -2.79
CA TYR A 141 -1.86 -6.97 -1.40
C TYR A 141 -3.04 -7.24 -0.46
N HIS A 142 -4.19 -6.66 -0.75
CA HIS A 142 -5.40 -6.85 0.05
C HIS A 142 -5.94 -8.28 0.00
N ALA A 143 -5.84 -8.96 -1.14
CA ALA A 143 -6.21 -10.37 -1.27
C ALA A 143 -5.34 -11.27 -0.38
N ALA A 144 -4.03 -11.03 -0.33
CA ALA A 144 -3.12 -11.76 0.55
C ALA A 144 -3.46 -11.55 2.03
N LEU A 145 -3.74 -10.31 2.42
CA LEU A 145 -4.13 -9.97 3.80
C LEU A 145 -5.46 -10.62 4.19
N ALA A 146 -6.48 -10.54 3.32
CA ALA A 146 -7.77 -11.16 3.54
C ALA A 146 -7.67 -12.69 3.66
N THR A 147 -6.89 -13.33 2.80
CA THR A 147 -6.65 -14.77 2.84
C THR A 147 -6.02 -15.20 4.16
N GLU A 148 -5.04 -14.46 4.65
CA GLU A 148 -4.38 -14.75 5.93
C GLU A 148 -5.33 -14.60 7.11
N ILE A 149 -6.11 -13.52 7.15
CA ILE A 149 -7.14 -13.28 8.17
C ILE A 149 -8.17 -14.41 8.16
N ASP A 150 -8.69 -14.78 7.01
CA ASP A 150 -9.68 -15.86 6.87
C ASP A 150 -9.13 -17.22 7.33
N THR A 151 -7.90 -17.53 6.96
CA THR A 151 -7.22 -18.78 7.34
C THR A 151 -7.08 -18.90 8.85
N LEU A 152 -6.60 -17.84 9.49
CA LEU A 152 -6.42 -17.82 10.96
C LEU A 152 -7.75 -17.78 11.70
N HIS A 153 -8.74 -17.04 11.17
CA HIS A 153 -10.08 -17.02 11.76
C HIS A 153 -10.74 -18.41 11.73
N ARG A 154 -10.61 -19.16 10.64
CA ARG A 154 -11.13 -20.54 10.56
C ARG A 154 -10.43 -21.48 11.50
N ALA A 155 -9.11 -21.30 11.70
CA ALA A 155 -8.32 -22.18 12.59
C ALA A 155 -8.56 -21.90 14.07
N PHE A 156 -8.76 -20.63 14.46
CA PHE A 156 -8.78 -20.19 15.86
C PHE A 156 -10.12 -19.61 16.33
N GLY A 157 -11.09 -19.35 15.43
CA GLY A 157 -12.35 -18.71 15.74
C GLY A 157 -12.28 -17.20 15.98
N ALA A 158 -11.08 -16.64 16.06
CA ALA A 158 -10.81 -15.21 16.18
C ALA A 158 -9.44 -14.90 15.58
N VAL A 159 -9.21 -13.65 15.19
CA VAL A 159 -7.92 -13.16 14.68
C VAL A 159 -7.69 -11.72 15.12
N TRP A 160 -6.46 -11.40 15.46
CA TRP A 160 -6.01 -10.04 15.72
C TRP A 160 -5.27 -9.52 14.49
N HIS A 161 -5.63 -8.32 14.04
CA HIS A 161 -4.96 -7.64 12.95
C HIS A 161 -4.33 -6.33 13.45
N ILE A 162 -3.03 -6.16 13.18
CA ILE A 162 -2.28 -4.94 13.53
C ILE A 162 -1.74 -4.34 12.25
N ASN A 163 -2.18 -3.13 11.94
CA ASN A 163 -1.69 -2.32 10.83
C ASN A 163 -0.51 -1.47 11.33
N CYS A 164 0.70 -1.73 10.82
CA CYS A 164 1.96 -1.20 11.34
C CYS A 164 2.40 0.05 10.58
N HIS A 165 2.65 1.13 11.33
CA HIS A 165 3.08 2.42 10.79
C HIS A 165 4.20 3.04 11.62
N SER A 166 4.87 4.04 11.03
CA SER A 166 5.64 5.07 11.76
C SER A 166 4.92 6.42 11.72
N MET A 167 5.18 7.27 12.69
CA MET A 167 4.67 8.64 12.75
C MET A 167 5.70 9.67 12.28
#